data_5a4fc7d7393eb133c01bd6914ad1b2ab
#
_entry.id   5a4fc7d7393eb133c01bd6914ad1b2ab
#
_cell.length_a   1.000
_cell.length_b   1.000
_cell.length_c   1.000
_cell.angle_alpha   90.00
_cell.angle_beta   90.00
_cell.angle_gamma   90.00
#
_symmetry.space_group_name_H-M   'P 1'
#
loop_
_entity.id
_entity.type
_entity.pdbx_description
1 polymer ?
#
loop_
_entity_poly.entity_id
_entity_poly.type
_entity_poly.pdbx_seq_one_letter_code
_entity_poly.pdbx_strand_id
1 'polypeptide(L)'
;MKHQKLLTKFLSNLLILVTILLLSTTTWTIAQEVEDEHEFDYIKGSKKGPSHWGELKKEWAACKNGRMQSPIDMSSHRVRIVPKLGRLQKNYKPQNATLKNRGHDIQVKWEGEAGSININGTDFFLHQAHWHSPSEHTINGRRYDMEVHMVHESSKRNGKSKIAVVGLLYKIGRPDPLLAKLSKYIKRMVDVEAERGIGVIDPFKIKFDGKKYYRYIGSLTVPPCTQGVIWTINKKADSIHEAGWSGPIKTASLSACGGLMIVFCELLINLDELSILRESSSYFG
;
A
#
# COMPACT_ATOMS: atom_id res chain seq x y z
N MET A 1 26.60 24.38 54.55
CA MET A 1 27.27 24.50 53.23
C MET A 1 27.38 23.17 52.43
N LYS A 2 27.82 22.03 53.02
CA LYS A 2 27.94 20.75 52.28
C LYS A 2 26.60 20.20 51.76
N HIS A 3 25.52 20.24 52.52
CA HIS A 3 24.18 19.77 52.10
C HIS A 3 23.59 20.59 50.94
N GLN A 4 23.78 21.90 50.91
CA GLN A 4 23.29 22.72 49.82
C GLN A 4 24.00 22.41 48.48
N LYS A 5 25.32 22.18 48.51
CA LYS A 5 26.08 21.79 47.29
C LYS A 5 25.69 20.40 46.77
N LEU A 6 25.28 19.49 47.66
CA LEU A 6 24.82 18.14 47.26
C LEU A 6 23.45 18.22 46.60
N LEU A 7 22.53 19.02 47.16
CA LEU A 7 21.19 19.23 46.63
C LEU A 7 21.21 19.93 45.25
N THR A 8 22.04 20.95 45.07
CA THR A 8 22.17 21.60 43.75
C THR A 8 22.76 20.68 42.68
N LYS A 9 23.73 19.82 43.02
CA LYS A 9 24.27 18.83 42.11
C LYS A 9 23.21 17.79 41.74
N PHE A 10 22.40 17.32 42.68
CA PHE A 10 21.33 16.36 42.42
C PHE A 10 20.25 16.97 41.52
N LEU A 11 19.82 18.20 41.77
CA LEU A 11 18.85 18.91 40.94
C LEU A 11 19.37 19.18 39.52
N SER A 12 20.65 19.51 39.36
CA SER A 12 21.29 19.72 38.06
C SER A 12 21.34 18.41 37.26
N ASN A 13 21.73 17.28 37.89
CA ASN A 13 21.75 15.98 37.21
C ASN A 13 20.35 15.48 36.83
N LEU A 14 19.36 15.74 37.70
CA LEU A 14 17.95 15.41 37.40
C LEU A 14 17.43 16.24 36.24
N LEU A 15 17.75 17.53 36.18
CA LEU A 15 17.36 18.39 35.04
C LEU A 15 18.00 17.93 33.73
N ILE A 16 19.28 17.56 33.74
CA ILE A 16 19.97 16.99 32.57
C ILE A 16 19.34 15.69 32.15
N LEU A 17 18.99 14.79 33.08
CA LEU A 17 18.33 13.52 32.77
C LEU A 17 16.95 13.73 32.17
N VAL A 18 16.16 14.67 32.68
CA VAL A 18 14.83 15.03 32.15
C VAL A 18 14.93 15.67 30.78
N THR A 19 15.94 16.56 30.56
CA THR A 19 16.17 17.14 29.22
C THR A 19 16.61 16.08 28.20
N ILE A 20 17.46 15.14 28.58
CA ILE A 20 17.86 14.01 27.70
C ILE A 20 16.64 13.11 27.42
N LEU A 21 15.78 12.84 28.40
CA LEU A 21 14.56 12.06 28.21
C LEU A 21 13.55 12.77 27.29
N LEU A 22 13.41 14.11 27.45
CA LEU A 22 12.54 14.92 26.57
C LEU A 22 13.09 15.07 25.15
N LEU A 23 14.40 15.05 24.95
CA LEU A 23 15.04 15.06 23.64
C LEU A 23 15.00 13.70 22.95
N SER A 24 14.86 12.60 23.71
CA SER A 24 14.75 11.25 23.15
C SER A 24 13.33 10.88 22.67
N THR A 25 12.32 11.72 22.97
CA THR A 25 10.93 11.52 22.50
C THR A 25 10.63 12.21 21.17
N THR A 26 11.64 12.69 20.45
CA THR A 26 11.44 13.01 19.03
C THR A 26 11.20 11.70 18.30
N THR A 27 9.96 11.25 18.26
CA THR A 27 9.48 10.22 17.32
C THR A 27 9.76 10.78 15.93
N TRP A 28 10.83 10.29 15.32
CA TRP A 28 11.07 10.49 13.90
C TRP A 28 9.93 9.79 13.18
N THR A 29 8.96 10.58 12.73
CA THR A 29 7.88 10.05 11.88
C THR A 29 8.54 9.46 10.66
N ILE A 30 8.58 8.13 10.61
CA ILE A 30 8.80 7.38 9.37
C ILE A 30 7.76 7.92 8.41
N ALA A 31 8.11 8.11 7.15
CA ALA A 31 7.19 8.51 6.11
C ALA A 31 6.27 7.33 5.78
N GLN A 32 5.42 6.97 6.72
CA GLN A 32 4.43 5.90 6.62
C GLN A 32 3.11 6.51 6.16
N GLU A 33 2.38 5.78 5.33
CA GLU A 33 0.99 6.10 5.00
C GLU A 33 0.15 6.18 6.27
N VAL A 34 -0.81 7.09 6.28
CA VAL A 34 -1.79 7.15 7.38
C VAL A 34 -2.64 5.90 7.32
N GLU A 35 -2.68 5.16 8.42
CA GLU A 35 -3.45 3.90 8.52
C GLU A 35 -4.90 4.12 8.97
N ASP A 36 -5.21 5.28 9.55
CA ASP A 36 -6.54 5.59 10.07
C ASP A 36 -7.41 6.26 9.01
N GLU A 37 -8.39 5.53 8.49
CA GLU A 37 -9.38 6.02 7.53
C GLU A 37 -10.31 7.11 8.07
N HIS A 38 -10.41 7.27 9.38
CA HIS A 38 -11.25 8.33 9.97
C HIS A 38 -10.64 9.72 9.78
N GLU A 39 -9.34 9.81 9.45
CA GLU A 39 -8.64 11.07 9.30
C GLU A 39 -8.83 11.69 7.91
N PHE A 40 -9.08 10.90 6.87
CA PHE A 40 -9.31 11.32 5.48
C PHE A 40 -10.29 10.38 4.78
N ASP A 41 -10.82 10.78 3.63
CA ASP A 41 -11.68 9.93 2.79
C ASP A 41 -11.42 10.14 1.29
N TYR A 42 -12.08 9.36 0.44
CA TYR A 42 -12.05 9.47 -1.01
C TYR A 42 -13.35 10.03 -1.61
N ILE A 43 -14.26 10.55 -0.76
CA ILE A 43 -15.58 11.02 -1.19
C ILE A 43 -15.40 12.35 -1.91
N LYS A 44 -15.85 12.41 -3.17
CA LYS A 44 -15.81 13.62 -3.98
C LYS A 44 -16.65 14.73 -3.31
N GLY A 45 -16.01 15.87 -3.06
CA GLY A 45 -16.66 17.01 -2.41
C GLY A 45 -16.72 16.94 -0.88
N SER A 46 -16.23 15.87 -0.26
CA SER A 46 -16.05 15.80 1.18
C SER A 46 -14.98 16.79 1.65
N LYS A 47 -15.18 17.33 2.86
CA LYS A 47 -14.14 18.15 3.54
C LYS A 47 -12.87 17.37 3.88
N LYS A 48 -12.95 16.04 3.89
CA LYS A 48 -11.83 15.11 4.12
C LYS A 48 -11.33 14.44 2.83
N GLY A 49 -11.90 14.82 1.68
CA GLY A 49 -11.57 14.26 0.38
C GLY A 49 -10.23 14.74 -0.18
N PRO A 50 -9.75 14.12 -1.29
CA PRO A 50 -8.40 14.35 -1.83
C PRO A 50 -8.04 15.81 -2.12
N SER A 51 -9.02 16.62 -2.50
CA SER A 51 -8.83 18.07 -2.75
C SER A 51 -8.48 18.87 -1.49
N HIS A 52 -8.76 18.33 -0.31
CA HIS A 52 -8.58 18.99 0.97
C HIS A 52 -7.50 18.37 1.86
N TRP A 53 -6.92 17.21 1.48
CA TRP A 53 -5.94 16.51 2.31
C TRP A 53 -4.81 17.40 2.83
N GLY A 54 -4.25 18.26 1.99
CA GLY A 54 -3.18 19.18 2.39
C GLY A 54 -3.60 20.32 3.32
N GLU A 55 -4.88 20.42 3.63
CA GLU A 55 -5.47 21.41 4.54
C GLU A 55 -5.88 20.79 5.88
N LEU A 56 -6.02 19.44 5.94
CA LEU A 56 -6.50 18.74 7.13
C LEU A 56 -5.48 18.78 8.27
N LYS A 57 -4.20 18.64 7.94
CA LYS A 57 -3.11 18.65 8.91
C LYS A 57 -1.91 19.37 8.32
N LYS A 58 -1.15 20.09 9.17
CA LYS A 58 0.06 20.81 8.75
C LYS A 58 1.11 19.89 8.15
N GLU A 59 1.27 18.70 8.71
CA GLU A 59 2.18 17.66 8.23
C GLU A 59 1.78 17.04 6.89
N TRP A 60 0.54 17.26 6.43
CA TRP A 60 0.03 16.79 5.14
C TRP A 60 0.10 17.87 4.04
N ALA A 61 0.73 18.99 4.31
CA ALA A 61 0.84 20.11 3.37
C ALA A 61 1.43 19.70 2.00
N ALA A 62 2.21 18.62 1.94
CA ALA A 62 2.74 18.06 0.69
C ALA A 62 1.63 17.58 -0.26
N CYS A 63 0.47 17.14 0.25
CA CYS A 63 -0.68 16.73 -0.58
C CYS A 63 -1.22 17.88 -1.45
N LYS A 64 -1.05 19.14 -1.00
CA LYS A 64 -1.48 20.34 -1.75
C LYS A 64 -0.32 21.02 -2.49
N ASN A 65 0.84 21.15 -1.80
CA ASN A 65 1.94 21.99 -2.25
C ASN A 65 3.10 21.21 -2.88
N GLY A 66 3.04 19.87 -2.86
CA GLY A 66 4.08 19.01 -3.39
C GLY A 66 4.20 19.12 -4.91
N ARG A 67 5.46 19.04 -5.41
CA ARG A 67 5.75 19.15 -6.85
C ARG A 67 6.05 17.81 -7.52
N MET A 68 6.17 16.74 -6.75
CA MET A 68 6.42 15.39 -7.23
C MET A 68 5.36 14.45 -6.65
N GLN A 69 4.10 14.71 -6.98
CA GLN A 69 2.98 13.95 -6.43
C GLN A 69 2.66 12.73 -7.28
N SER A 70 2.17 11.68 -6.63
CA SER A 70 1.61 10.45 -7.19
C SER A 70 0.12 10.40 -6.86
N PRO A 71 -0.69 9.65 -7.65
CA PRO A 71 -0.33 8.89 -8.86
C PRO A 71 -0.17 9.79 -10.10
N ILE A 72 0.39 9.21 -11.19
CA ILE A 72 0.54 9.90 -12.48
C ILE A 72 0.02 9.05 -13.64
N ASP A 73 -0.23 9.71 -14.78
CA ASP A 73 -0.43 9.03 -16.07
C ASP A 73 0.92 8.75 -16.76
N MET A 74 1.20 7.49 -17.02
CA MET A 74 2.39 7.06 -17.77
C MET A 74 2.13 7.14 -19.27
N SER A 75 2.10 8.37 -19.78
CA SER A 75 1.88 8.65 -21.20
C SER A 75 3.09 8.25 -22.04
N SER A 76 2.87 7.46 -23.11
CA SER A 76 3.91 7.05 -24.05
C SER A 76 4.66 8.22 -24.69
N HIS A 77 4.02 9.39 -24.82
CA HIS A 77 4.64 10.61 -25.35
C HIS A 77 5.60 11.29 -24.36
N ARG A 78 5.50 11.00 -23.07
CA ARG A 78 6.32 11.61 -22.02
C ARG A 78 7.38 10.69 -21.42
N VAL A 79 7.38 9.40 -21.78
CA VAL A 79 8.35 8.43 -21.27
C VAL A 79 9.58 8.39 -22.16
N ARG A 80 10.75 8.24 -21.53
CA ARG A 80 12.01 8.00 -22.20
C ARG A 80 12.46 6.57 -21.98
N ILE A 81 12.91 5.90 -23.06
CA ILE A 81 13.46 4.55 -22.97
C ILE A 81 14.86 4.63 -22.33
N VAL A 82 15.08 3.87 -21.27
CA VAL A 82 16.34 3.82 -20.52
C VAL A 82 16.79 2.36 -20.39
N PRO A 83 17.49 1.79 -21.39
CA PRO A 83 17.92 0.38 -21.37
C PRO A 83 18.79 0.03 -20.17
N LYS A 84 19.59 0.98 -19.68
CA LYS A 84 20.51 0.81 -18.53
C LYS A 84 19.80 0.49 -17.20
N LEU A 85 18.47 0.72 -17.08
CA LEU A 85 17.74 0.32 -15.88
C LEU A 85 17.73 -1.21 -15.70
N GLY A 86 17.81 -1.96 -16.81
CA GLY A 86 17.85 -3.41 -16.77
C GLY A 86 16.58 -4.03 -16.15
N ARG A 87 16.70 -5.30 -15.79
CA ARG A 87 15.65 -6.02 -15.07
C ARG A 87 15.72 -5.70 -13.58
N LEU A 88 14.56 -5.41 -12.94
CA LEU A 88 14.51 -5.22 -11.49
C LEU A 88 14.92 -6.52 -10.78
N GLN A 89 15.97 -6.44 -9.98
CA GLN A 89 16.41 -7.55 -9.14
C GLN A 89 15.51 -7.67 -7.93
N LYS A 90 15.07 -8.90 -7.64
CA LYS A 90 14.15 -9.25 -6.54
C LYS A 90 14.72 -10.45 -5.79
N ASN A 91 14.77 -10.35 -4.49
CA ASN A 91 15.23 -11.41 -3.59
C ASN A 91 14.21 -11.60 -2.48
N TYR A 92 13.00 -11.99 -2.86
CA TYR A 92 11.92 -12.25 -1.90
C TYR A 92 12.01 -13.67 -1.32
N LYS A 93 11.43 -13.84 -0.14
CA LYS A 93 11.28 -15.13 0.51
C LYS A 93 9.93 -15.23 1.23
N PRO A 94 9.31 -16.43 1.27
CA PRO A 94 8.09 -16.65 2.03
C PRO A 94 8.29 -16.29 3.50
N GLN A 95 7.29 -15.61 4.09
CA GLN A 95 7.31 -15.20 5.49
C GLN A 95 5.88 -15.15 6.04
N ASN A 96 5.71 -15.29 7.35
CA ASN A 96 4.45 -15.06 8.00
C ASN A 96 3.92 -13.67 7.71
N ALA A 97 2.61 -13.59 7.54
CA ALA A 97 1.96 -12.34 7.20
C ALA A 97 0.62 -12.18 7.92
N THR A 98 0.26 -10.94 8.10
CA THR A 98 -1.01 -10.48 8.66
C THR A 98 -1.78 -9.74 7.58
N LEU A 99 -3.07 -10.02 7.48
CA LEU A 99 -4.01 -9.29 6.64
C LEU A 99 -4.71 -8.25 7.52
N LYS A 100 -4.77 -7.01 7.02
CA LYS A 100 -5.43 -5.90 7.69
C LYS A 100 -6.42 -5.23 6.74
N ASN A 101 -7.63 -4.96 7.21
CA ASN A 101 -8.55 -4.04 6.61
C ASN A 101 -8.26 -2.65 7.16
N ARG A 102 -7.83 -1.70 6.30
CA ARG A 102 -7.53 -0.31 6.69
C ARG A 102 -8.70 0.63 6.37
N GLY A 103 -9.86 0.07 5.99
CA GLY A 103 -11.07 0.80 5.61
C GLY A 103 -11.02 1.31 4.17
N HIS A 104 -9.95 1.95 3.75
CA HIS A 104 -9.77 2.43 2.39
C HIS A 104 -9.03 1.44 1.47
N ASP A 105 -8.38 0.41 2.03
CA ASP A 105 -7.73 -0.67 1.29
C ASP A 105 -7.55 -1.95 2.13
N ILE A 106 -7.06 -3.01 1.49
CA ILE A 106 -6.66 -4.26 2.13
C ILE A 106 -5.15 -4.39 2.04
N GLN A 107 -4.52 -4.59 3.19
CA GLN A 107 -3.07 -4.70 3.33
C GLN A 107 -2.66 -6.11 3.76
N VAL A 108 -1.63 -6.67 3.12
CA VAL A 108 -0.84 -7.80 3.62
C VAL A 108 0.47 -7.24 4.14
N LYS A 109 0.72 -7.41 5.44
CA LYS A 109 1.96 -7.00 6.11
C LYS A 109 2.77 -8.25 6.47
N TRP A 110 4.03 -8.31 6.10
CA TRP A 110 4.93 -9.39 6.47
C TRP A 110 5.54 -9.13 7.84
N GLU A 111 5.54 -10.16 8.70
CA GLU A 111 5.97 -10.08 10.11
C GLU A 111 7.47 -10.29 10.31
N GLY A 112 8.23 -10.23 9.27
CA GLY A 112 9.67 -10.41 9.31
C GLY A 112 10.31 -10.04 8.00
N GLU A 113 11.53 -10.53 7.79
CA GLU A 113 12.27 -10.23 6.58
C GLU A 113 11.73 -11.04 5.39
N ALA A 114 10.85 -10.45 4.60
CA ALA A 114 10.27 -11.05 3.40
C ALA A 114 11.14 -10.86 2.13
N GLY A 115 12.36 -10.35 2.30
CA GLY A 115 13.32 -10.10 1.23
C GLY A 115 13.27 -8.67 0.71
N SER A 116 13.89 -8.44 -0.46
CA SER A 116 14.14 -7.09 -0.95
C SER A 116 14.08 -6.99 -2.48
N ILE A 117 14.07 -5.75 -2.96
CA ILE A 117 14.43 -5.35 -4.32
C ILE A 117 15.72 -4.55 -4.30
N ASN A 118 16.54 -4.64 -5.36
CA ASN A 118 17.74 -3.82 -5.51
C ASN A 118 17.52 -2.72 -6.56
N ILE A 119 17.77 -1.48 -6.18
CA ILE A 119 17.71 -0.33 -7.07
C ILE A 119 19.04 0.43 -6.98
N ASN A 120 19.81 0.43 -8.07
CA ASN A 120 21.09 1.12 -8.15
C ASN A 120 22.07 0.77 -7.01
N GLY A 121 22.17 -0.54 -6.67
CA GLY A 121 23.04 -1.03 -5.61
C GLY A 121 22.51 -0.83 -4.18
N THR A 122 21.31 -0.28 -4.01
CA THR A 122 20.66 -0.15 -2.70
C THR A 122 19.55 -1.18 -2.58
N ASP A 123 19.55 -1.93 -1.48
CA ASP A 123 18.48 -2.86 -1.13
C ASP A 123 17.34 -2.12 -0.41
N PHE A 124 16.13 -2.42 -0.86
CA PHE A 124 14.89 -1.96 -0.28
C PHE A 124 14.08 -3.18 0.18
N PHE A 125 13.89 -3.30 1.47
CA PHE A 125 13.25 -4.44 2.11
C PHE A 125 11.72 -4.34 2.04
N LEU A 126 11.06 -5.44 1.71
CA LEU A 126 9.61 -5.50 1.61
C LEU A 126 8.96 -5.48 3.00
N HIS A 127 8.02 -4.56 3.20
CA HIS A 127 7.24 -4.44 4.43
C HIS A 127 5.80 -4.92 4.25
N GLN A 128 5.12 -4.42 3.22
CA GLN A 128 3.71 -4.69 3.01
C GLN A 128 3.31 -4.59 1.52
N ALA A 129 2.16 -5.15 1.19
CA ALA A 129 1.48 -4.92 -0.06
C ALA A 129 0.01 -4.61 0.20
N HIS A 130 -0.55 -3.63 -0.52
CA HIS A 130 -1.96 -3.26 -0.42
C HIS A 130 -2.56 -3.03 -1.79
N TRP A 131 -3.88 -3.15 -1.89
CA TRP A 131 -4.62 -3.12 -3.16
C TRP A 131 -5.63 -1.99 -3.19
N HIS A 132 -5.63 -1.26 -4.32
CA HIS A 132 -6.59 -0.21 -4.66
C HIS A 132 -7.50 -0.66 -5.80
N SER A 133 -8.78 -0.32 -5.72
CA SER A 133 -9.73 -0.49 -6.82
C SER A 133 -10.63 0.76 -6.94
N PRO A 134 -10.67 1.38 -8.15
CA PRO A 134 -9.86 1.13 -9.34
C PRO A 134 -8.39 1.52 -9.16
N SER A 135 -7.55 1.29 -10.20
CA SER A 135 -6.14 1.67 -10.15
C SER A 135 -5.95 3.16 -9.92
N GLU A 136 -4.92 3.53 -9.18
CA GLU A 136 -4.56 4.93 -8.97
C GLU A 136 -3.76 5.49 -10.16
N HIS A 137 -2.75 4.73 -10.64
CA HIS A 137 -2.03 5.08 -11.86
C HIS A 137 -2.83 4.77 -13.11
N THR A 138 -2.50 5.51 -14.19
CA THR A 138 -3.04 5.26 -15.54
C THR A 138 -1.90 5.06 -16.54
N ILE A 139 -2.18 4.38 -17.65
CA ILE A 139 -1.25 4.27 -18.80
C ILE A 139 -1.97 4.80 -20.04
N ASN A 140 -1.44 5.87 -20.63
CA ASN A 140 -2.06 6.60 -21.75
C ASN A 140 -3.54 6.96 -21.46
N GLY A 141 -3.81 7.48 -20.29
CA GLY A 141 -5.14 7.88 -19.82
C GLY A 141 -6.04 6.71 -19.44
N ARG A 142 -5.63 5.46 -19.67
CA ARG A 142 -6.42 4.28 -19.31
C ARG A 142 -6.24 3.93 -17.84
N ARG A 143 -7.34 3.89 -17.10
CA ARG A 143 -7.44 3.34 -15.74
C ARG A 143 -7.68 1.83 -15.80
N TYR A 144 -7.18 1.11 -14.83
CA TYR A 144 -7.30 -0.34 -14.70
C TYR A 144 -8.23 -0.69 -13.54
N ASP A 145 -8.64 -1.96 -13.46
CA ASP A 145 -9.66 -2.40 -12.51
C ASP A 145 -9.13 -2.46 -11.08
N MET A 146 -7.82 -2.74 -10.93
CA MET A 146 -7.15 -2.78 -9.63
C MET A 146 -5.66 -2.45 -9.77
N GLU A 147 -5.04 -2.03 -8.68
CA GLU A 147 -3.60 -1.82 -8.55
C GLU A 147 -3.12 -2.33 -7.21
N VAL A 148 -1.98 -3.04 -7.19
CA VAL A 148 -1.28 -3.40 -5.96
C VAL A 148 -0.02 -2.57 -5.81
N HIS A 149 0.23 -2.11 -4.61
CA HIS A 149 1.47 -1.45 -4.21
C HIS A 149 2.26 -2.36 -3.25
N MET A 150 3.44 -2.79 -3.66
CA MET A 150 4.39 -3.46 -2.78
C MET A 150 5.36 -2.42 -2.23
N VAL A 151 5.26 -2.12 -0.94
CA VAL A 151 6.01 -1.05 -0.29
C VAL A 151 7.30 -1.61 0.33
N HIS A 152 8.40 -0.98 -0.04
CA HIS A 152 9.74 -1.35 0.41
C HIS A 152 10.45 -0.14 1.01
N GLU A 153 11.36 -0.40 1.94
CA GLU A 153 12.14 0.63 2.60
C GLU A 153 13.63 0.25 2.64
N SER A 154 14.50 1.22 2.41
CA SER A 154 15.93 1.01 2.55
C SER A 154 16.35 1.02 4.02
N SER A 155 17.50 0.43 4.33
CA SER A 155 18.13 0.64 5.63
C SER A 155 18.31 2.13 5.91
N LYS A 156 18.14 2.52 7.18
CA LYS A 156 18.31 3.91 7.59
C LYS A 156 19.76 4.36 7.37
N ARG A 157 19.92 5.49 6.69
CA ARG A 157 21.20 6.17 6.55
C ARG A 157 21.03 7.59 7.06
N ASN A 158 21.86 7.99 8.04
CA ASN A 158 21.73 9.27 8.75
C ASN A 158 20.32 9.48 9.33
N GLY A 159 19.74 8.42 9.92
CA GLY A 159 18.40 8.45 10.52
C GLY A 159 17.22 8.48 9.54
N LYS A 160 17.48 8.49 8.21
CA LYS A 160 16.44 8.53 7.18
C LYS A 160 16.50 7.28 6.32
N SER A 161 15.35 6.69 6.03
CA SER A 161 15.15 5.65 5.03
C SER A 161 14.57 6.25 3.74
N LYS A 162 14.70 5.50 2.65
CA LYS A 162 14.06 5.81 1.37
C LYS A 162 12.98 4.78 1.11
N ILE A 163 11.88 5.21 0.50
CA ILE A 163 10.77 4.34 0.11
C ILE A 163 10.88 4.02 -1.38
N ALA A 164 10.66 2.75 -1.72
CA ALA A 164 10.48 2.29 -3.08
C ALA A 164 9.21 1.45 -3.17
N VAL A 165 8.36 1.76 -4.15
CA VAL A 165 7.11 1.04 -4.37
C VAL A 165 7.11 0.37 -5.74
N VAL A 166 6.73 -0.91 -5.74
CA VAL A 166 6.46 -1.66 -6.99
C VAL A 166 4.95 -1.73 -7.16
N GLY A 167 4.45 -1.15 -8.25
CA GLY A 167 3.04 -1.16 -8.60
C GLY A 167 2.74 -2.13 -9.74
N LEU A 168 1.66 -2.91 -9.61
CA LEU A 168 1.12 -3.74 -10.67
C LEU A 168 -0.33 -3.36 -10.93
N LEU A 169 -0.64 -3.18 -12.19
CA LEU A 169 -1.99 -2.90 -12.66
C LEU A 169 -2.67 -4.20 -13.06
N TYR A 170 -3.95 -4.34 -12.74
CA TYR A 170 -4.73 -5.51 -13.06
C TYR A 170 -5.92 -5.17 -13.96
N LYS A 171 -6.24 -6.12 -14.85
CA LYS A 171 -7.49 -6.19 -15.60
C LYS A 171 -8.29 -7.38 -15.13
N ILE A 172 -9.59 -7.24 -15.16
CA ILE A 172 -10.49 -8.39 -15.02
C ILE A 172 -10.13 -9.45 -16.05
N GLY A 173 -10.01 -10.71 -15.62
CA GLY A 173 -9.58 -11.82 -16.45
C GLY A 173 -9.43 -13.13 -15.68
N ARG A 174 -8.31 -13.84 -15.79
CA ARG A 174 -8.10 -15.13 -15.13
C ARG A 174 -7.91 -14.97 -13.61
N PRO A 175 -8.34 -15.96 -12.77
CA PRO A 175 -8.12 -15.94 -11.33
C PRO A 175 -6.65 -15.75 -10.97
N ASP A 176 -6.40 -14.85 -10.03
CA ASP A 176 -5.11 -14.78 -9.36
C ASP A 176 -5.15 -15.68 -8.11
N PRO A 177 -4.27 -16.71 -8.02
CA PRO A 177 -4.32 -17.66 -6.90
C PRO A 177 -4.05 -17.04 -5.52
N LEU A 178 -3.28 -15.95 -5.45
CA LEU A 178 -3.04 -15.26 -4.19
C LEU A 178 -4.31 -14.54 -3.75
N LEU A 179 -4.93 -13.76 -4.63
CA LEU A 179 -6.17 -13.05 -4.33
C LEU A 179 -7.31 -14.02 -3.98
N ALA A 180 -7.41 -15.16 -4.67
CA ALA A 180 -8.35 -16.22 -4.32
C ALA A 180 -8.10 -16.81 -2.92
N LYS A 181 -6.83 -16.94 -2.49
CA LYS A 181 -6.49 -17.32 -1.10
C LYS A 181 -6.90 -16.24 -0.12
N LEU A 182 -6.60 -14.98 -0.41
CA LEU A 182 -6.89 -13.83 0.47
C LEU A 182 -8.40 -13.58 0.61
N SER A 183 -9.19 -13.83 -0.44
CA SER A 183 -10.64 -13.60 -0.45
C SER A 183 -11.37 -14.31 0.70
N LYS A 184 -10.92 -15.52 1.07
CA LYS A 184 -11.48 -16.30 2.18
C LYS A 184 -11.34 -15.58 3.54
N TYR A 185 -10.29 -14.80 3.70
CA TYR A 185 -10.05 -13.99 4.91
C TYR A 185 -10.79 -12.66 4.82
N ILE A 186 -10.72 -11.99 3.66
CA ILE A 186 -11.32 -10.67 3.41
C ILE A 186 -12.83 -10.71 3.67
N LYS A 187 -13.55 -11.73 3.15
CA LYS A 187 -14.99 -11.91 3.38
C LYS A 187 -15.41 -11.87 4.85
N ARG A 188 -14.53 -12.28 5.76
CA ARG A 188 -14.77 -12.32 7.21
C ARG A 188 -14.38 -11.03 7.91
N MET A 189 -13.83 -10.04 7.17
CA MET A 189 -13.31 -8.78 7.70
C MET A 189 -14.00 -7.56 7.10
N VAL A 190 -15.08 -7.77 6.31
CA VAL A 190 -15.76 -6.72 5.53
C VAL A 190 -16.32 -5.61 6.43
N ASP A 191 -16.89 -5.98 7.57
CA ASP A 191 -17.62 -5.04 8.44
C ASP A 191 -16.82 -4.58 9.66
N VAL A 192 -15.53 -4.96 9.74
CA VAL A 192 -14.71 -4.67 10.93
C VAL A 192 -13.30 -4.30 10.47
N GLU A 193 -12.80 -3.17 10.94
CA GLU A 193 -11.35 -2.94 10.94
C GLU A 193 -10.71 -4.03 11.77
N ALA A 194 -10.16 -5.04 11.10
CA ALA A 194 -9.61 -6.22 11.74
C ALA A 194 -8.23 -6.52 11.17
N GLU A 195 -7.40 -7.07 12.05
CA GLU A 195 -6.10 -7.61 11.69
C GLU A 195 -6.10 -9.11 11.96
N ARG A 196 -5.61 -9.91 11.02
CA ARG A 196 -5.62 -11.37 11.14
C ARG A 196 -4.38 -12.02 10.54
N GLY A 197 -3.73 -12.89 11.30
CA GLY A 197 -2.68 -13.77 10.80
C GLY A 197 -3.21 -14.70 9.71
N ILE A 198 -2.52 -14.73 8.55
CA ILE A 198 -2.90 -15.54 7.37
C ILE A 198 -1.86 -16.60 7.02
N GLY A 199 -0.90 -16.83 7.95
CA GLY A 199 0.20 -17.77 7.79
C GLY A 199 1.23 -17.29 6.77
N VAL A 200 1.98 -18.22 6.22
CA VAL A 200 3.09 -17.93 5.31
C VAL A 200 2.55 -17.49 3.95
N ILE A 201 3.01 -16.31 3.51
CA ILE A 201 2.75 -15.74 2.19
C ILE A 201 4.09 -15.52 1.47
N ASP A 202 4.18 -16.07 0.27
CA ASP A 202 5.32 -15.86 -0.63
C ASP A 202 5.08 -14.60 -1.48
N PRO A 203 5.91 -13.53 -1.36
CA PRO A 203 5.74 -12.31 -2.14
C PRO A 203 5.88 -12.52 -3.66
N PHE A 204 6.56 -13.58 -4.11
CA PHE A 204 6.64 -13.93 -5.53
C PHE A 204 5.29 -14.33 -6.13
N LYS A 205 4.28 -14.62 -5.30
CA LYS A 205 2.90 -14.86 -5.78
C LYS A 205 2.26 -13.60 -6.35
N ILE A 206 2.75 -12.41 -5.97
CA ILE A 206 2.45 -11.15 -6.66
C ILE A 206 3.35 -11.11 -7.91
N LYS A 207 2.77 -11.44 -9.07
CA LYS A 207 3.49 -11.78 -10.31
C LYS A 207 4.08 -10.57 -11.03
N PHE A 208 5.11 -9.96 -10.48
CA PHE A 208 5.87 -8.91 -11.15
C PHE A 208 7.08 -9.51 -11.88
N ASP A 209 7.12 -9.45 -13.24
CA ASP A 209 8.22 -10.03 -14.00
C ASP A 209 9.50 -9.18 -14.02
N GLY A 210 9.38 -7.88 -13.75
CA GLY A 210 10.49 -6.93 -13.65
C GLY A 210 11.24 -6.66 -14.95
N LYS A 211 10.71 -7.09 -16.12
CA LYS A 211 11.38 -6.93 -17.42
C LYS A 211 11.12 -5.59 -18.08
N LYS A 212 9.84 -5.17 -18.09
CA LYS A 212 9.39 -3.91 -18.71
C LYS A 212 8.57 -3.14 -17.69
N TYR A 213 9.04 -1.99 -17.26
CA TYR A 213 8.41 -1.16 -16.26
C TYR A 213 8.67 0.32 -16.50
N TYR A 214 7.83 1.15 -15.92
CA TYR A 214 8.06 2.59 -15.79
C TYR A 214 8.77 2.85 -14.46
N ARG A 215 9.70 3.80 -14.46
CA ARG A 215 10.39 4.27 -13.25
C ARG A 215 10.26 5.78 -13.16
N TYR A 216 9.84 6.29 -11.99
CA TYR A 216 9.82 7.72 -11.72
C TYR A 216 9.98 7.99 -10.22
N ILE A 217 10.25 9.23 -9.84
CA ILE A 217 10.25 9.69 -8.45
C ILE A 217 8.97 10.46 -8.22
N GLY A 218 8.19 10.03 -7.25
CA GLY A 218 6.90 10.59 -6.90
C GLY A 218 6.72 10.74 -5.40
N SER A 219 5.51 10.49 -4.93
CA SER A 219 5.11 10.55 -3.51
C SER A 219 4.35 9.31 -3.08
N LEU A 220 4.00 9.21 -1.81
CA LEU A 220 2.88 8.39 -1.36
C LEU A 220 1.59 8.93 -2.01
N THR A 221 0.64 8.04 -2.31
CA THR A 221 -0.62 8.39 -2.98
C THR A 221 -1.72 8.84 -2.00
N VAL A 222 -1.47 8.61 -0.71
CA VAL A 222 -2.34 9.01 0.41
C VAL A 222 -1.57 9.93 1.37
N PRO A 223 -2.25 10.64 2.28
CA PRO A 223 -1.58 11.41 3.33
C PRO A 223 -0.52 10.58 4.07
N PRO A 224 0.61 11.18 4.38
CA PRO A 224 0.99 12.59 4.27
C PRO A 224 1.55 13.02 2.90
N CYS A 225 1.40 12.23 1.83
CA CYS A 225 1.86 12.50 0.45
C CYS A 225 3.37 12.79 0.38
N THR A 226 4.14 12.08 1.20
CA THR A 226 5.59 12.24 1.32
C THR A 226 6.27 12.02 -0.03
N GLN A 227 7.07 12.99 -0.46
CA GLN A 227 7.80 12.96 -1.73
C GLN A 227 9.13 12.20 -1.62
N GLY A 228 9.68 11.82 -2.79
CA GLY A 228 10.93 11.09 -2.89
C GLY A 228 10.76 9.57 -2.99
N VAL A 229 9.54 9.10 -3.16
CA VAL A 229 9.22 7.68 -3.37
C VAL A 229 9.67 7.23 -4.77
N ILE A 230 10.43 6.15 -4.82
CA ILE A 230 10.87 5.54 -6.08
C ILE A 230 9.81 4.57 -6.56
N TRP A 231 9.06 4.95 -7.57
CA TRP A 231 8.03 4.13 -8.20
C TRP A 231 8.58 3.24 -9.30
N THR A 232 8.16 1.99 -9.31
CA THR A 232 8.39 1.02 -10.38
C THR A 232 7.07 0.39 -10.76
N ILE A 233 6.45 0.83 -11.86
CA ILE A 233 5.14 0.36 -12.30
C ILE A 233 5.31 -0.64 -13.45
N ASN A 234 4.76 -1.85 -13.32
CA ASN A 234 4.80 -2.86 -14.37
C ASN A 234 4.10 -2.32 -15.63
N LYS A 235 4.79 -2.41 -16.79
CA LYS A 235 4.21 -1.93 -18.05
C LYS A 235 3.04 -2.77 -18.53
N LYS A 236 3.05 -4.06 -18.22
CA LYS A 236 2.00 -5.01 -18.59
C LYS A 236 1.02 -5.14 -17.43
N ALA A 237 -0.26 -4.92 -17.67
CA ALA A 237 -1.29 -5.25 -16.70
C ALA A 237 -1.43 -6.78 -16.61
N ASP A 238 -1.47 -7.30 -15.38
CA ASP A 238 -1.82 -8.67 -15.10
C ASP A 238 -3.35 -8.87 -15.17
N SER A 239 -3.82 -10.11 -15.16
CA SER A 239 -5.25 -10.43 -15.21
C SER A 239 -5.71 -10.98 -13.85
N ILE A 240 -6.84 -10.49 -13.38
CA ILE A 240 -7.62 -11.04 -12.28
C ILE A 240 -8.97 -11.50 -12.81
N HIS A 241 -9.52 -12.56 -12.28
CA HIS A 241 -10.77 -13.13 -12.76
C HIS A 241 -11.97 -12.33 -12.29
N GLU A 242 -12.85 -12.03 -13.24
CA GLU A 242 -14.25 -11.74 -12.96
C GLU A 242 -14.99 -13.08 -12.97
N ALA A 243 -15.54 -13.51 -11.85
CA ALA A 243 -16.46 -14.62 -11.82
C ALA A 243 -17.82 -14.14 -12.29
N GLY A 244 -18.08 -14.33 -13.58
CA GLY A 244 -19.44 -14.36 -14.11
C GLY A 244 -20.22 -13.05 -14.13
N TRP A 245 -19.60 -11.88 -14.25
CA TRP A 245 -20.35 -10.65 -14.41
C TRP A 245 -20.69 -10.36 -15.88
N SER A 246 -21.99 -10.35 -16.18
CA SER A 246 -22.60 -9.92 -17.46
C SER A 246 -23.61 -8.77 -17.27
N GLY A 247 -23.45 -7.92 -16.25
CA GLY A 247 -24.38 -6.81 -16.01
C GLY A 247 -23.73 -5.52 -15.51
N PRO A 248 -24.42 -4.35 -15.60
CA PRO A 248 -23.91 -3.11 -15.06
C PRO A 248 -23.78 -3.20 -13.54
N ILE A 249 -22.70 -2.62 -12.99
CA ILE A 249 -22.48 -2.48 -11.53
C ILE A 249 -23.75 -1.83 -10.95
N LYS A 250 -24.59 -2.64 -10.33
CA LYS A 250 -25.67 -2.09 -9.54
C LYS A 250 -25.01 -1.48 -8.30
N THR A 251 -25.00 -0.16 -8.22
CA THR A 251 -24.70 0.61 -7.03
C THR A 251 -25.79 0.30 -5.98
N ALA A 252 -25.68 -0.85 -5.33
CA ALA A 252 -26.47 -1.17 -4.16
C ALA A 252 -25.84 -0.47 -2.97
N SER A 253 -26.58 0.41 -2.35
CA SER A 253 -26.31 1.23 -1.15
C SER A 253 -24.89 1.17 -0.57
N LEU A 254 -24.10 2.13 -0.98
CA LEU A 254 -22.71 2.43 -0.60
C LEU A 254 -22.53 2.87 0.86
N SER A 255 -23.44 2.60 1.76
CA SER A 255 -23.45 3.16 3.12
C SER A 255 -22.90 2.26 4.22
N ALA A 256 -22.59 0.99 3.93
CA ALA A 256 -22.15 0.04 4.95
C ALA A 256 -20.69 -0.43 4.85
N CYS A 257 -20.04 -0.28 3.68
CA CYS A 257 -18.61 -0.53 3.54
C CYS A 257 -18.00 0.71 2.90
N GLY A 258 -16.88 1.24 3.39
CA GLY A 258 -16.19 2.36 2.73
C GLY A 258 -16.07 2.07 1.22
N GLY A 259 -16.50 3.02 0.36
CA GLY A 259 -16.81 2.78 -1.06
C GLY A 259 -15.80 2.01 -1.91
N LEU A 260 -14.54 1.91 -1.47
CA LEU A 260 -13.46 1.16 -2.13
C LEU A 260 -13.49 -0.33 -1.81
N MET A 261 -13.88 -0.69 -0.57
CA MET A 261 -13.97 -2.07 -0.10
C MET A 261 -15.07 -2.88 -0.80
N ILE A 262 -16.17 -2.22 -1.19
CA ILE A 262 -17.30 -2.91 -1.86
C ILE A 262 -16.85 -3.48 -3.19
N VAL A 263 -16.13 -2.70 -4.02
CA VAL A 263 -15.64 -3.17 -5.33
C VAL A 263 -14.63 -4.31 -5.15
N PHE A 264 -13.78 -4.24 -4.13
CA PHE A 264 -12.82 -5.29 -3.81
C PHE A 264 -13.54 -6.55 -3.31
N CYS A 265 -14.54 -6.41 -2.44
CA CYS A 265 -15.36 -7.52 -1.95
C CYS A 265 -16.23 -8.12 -3.07
N GLU A 266 -16.88 -7.31 -3.91
CA GLU A 266 -17.66 -7.79 -5.05
C GLU A 266 -16.81 -8.53 -6.08
N LEU A 267 -15.59 -8.03 -6.39
CA LEU A 267 -14.63 -8.72 -7.26
C LEU A 267 -14.19 -10.07 -6.67
N LEU A 268 -14.13 -10.22 -5.34
CA LEU A 268 -13.69 -11.44 -4.68
C LEU A 268 -14.84 -12.37 -4.26
N ILE A 269 -16.02 -11.84 -3.93
CA ILE A 269 -17.20 -12.61 -3.47
C ILE A 269 -17.77 -13.47 -4.60
N ASN A 270 -17.78 -12.97 -5.83
CA ASN A 270 -18.26 -13.72 -6.98
C ASN A 270 -17.37 -14.92 -7.39
N LEU A 271 -16.21 -15.12 -6.74
CA LEU A 271 -15.33 -16.27 -7.01
C LEU A 271 -15.83 -17.59 -6.44
N ASP A 272 -16.67 -17.58 -5.39
CA ASP A 272 -17.08 -18.83 -4.71
C ASP A 272 -18.41 -19.40 -5.22
N GLU A 273 -19.34 -18.57 -5.73
CA GLU A 273 -20.62 -19.10 -6.25
C GLU A 273 -20.43 -19.99 -7.49
N LEU A 274 -19.40 -19.75 -8.31
CA LEU A 274 -19.12 -20.59 -9.47
C LEU A 274 -18.38 -21.89 -9.15
N SER A 275 -17.66 -21.97 -8.03
CA SER A 275 -17.06 -23.23 -7.58
C SER A 275 -18.15 -24.21 -7.11
N ILE A 276 -19.18 -23.70 -6.43
CA ILE A 276 -20.33 -24.50 -5.96
C ILE A 276 -21.18 -24.98 -7.12
N LEU A 277 -21.38 -24.18 -8.17
CA LEU A 277 -22.13 -24.57 -9.36
C LEU A 277 -21.38 -25.57 -10.25
N ARG A 278 -20.05 -25.60 -10.25
CA ARG A 278 -19.26 -26.62 -10.95
C ARG A 278 -19.27 -27.97 -10.24
N GLU A 279 -19.26 -27.99 -8.91
CA GLU A 279 -19.38 -29.25 -8.16
C GLU A 279 -20.79 -29.86 -8.26
N SER A 280 -21.85 -29.02 -8.34
CA SER A 280 -23.22 -29.51 -8.54
C SER A 280 -23.49 -30.00 -9.93
N SER A 281 -22.78 -29.51 -10.96
CA SER A 281 -22.91 -29.97 -12.37
C SER A 281 -22.25 -31.32 -12.65
N SER A 282 -21.35 -31.81 -11.78
CA SER A 282 -20.73 -33.13 -11.93
C SER A 282 -21.55 -34.27 -11.33
N TYR A 283 -22.73 -34.00 -10.72
CA TYR A 283 -23.66 -35.00 -10.20
C TYR A 283 -24.87 -35.30 -11.11
N PHE A 284 -24.96 -34.68 -12.28
CA PHE A 284 -25.99 -34.94 -13.28
C PHE A 284 -25.37 -35.25 -14.66
N GLY A 285 -24.57 -36.28 -14.74
CA GLY A 285 -24.03 -36.85 -15.96
C GLY A 285 -23.92 -38.32 -15.84
#